data_b6cbf4071cb5dbac68a2e3f9c8bb04a8
#
_entry.id   b6cbf4071cb5dbac68a2e3f9c8bb04a8
#
_cell.length_a   1.000
_cell.length_b   1.000
_cell.length_c   1.000
_cell.angle_alpha   90.00
_cell.angle_beta   90.00
_cell.angle_gamma   90.00
#
_symmetry.space_group_name_H-M   'P 1'
#
loop_
_entity.id
_entity.type
_entity.pdbx_description
1 polymer ?
#
loop_
_entity_poly.entity_id
_entity_poly.type
_entity_poly.pdbx_seq_one_letter_code
_entity_poly.pdbx_strand_id
1 'polypeptide(L)'
;VKAVRFIVAMLAVLSVAVPGLSAEETIHAGTVIYTKNAGNYTYIRLKEAGKKIWLATSPIRVSVGDPIEYVGGDVMKTFESKAMNRTFDEIRFVARIRVVKNVPRPDNQAMASVAHPKSSPVAPVPKKGEIKKTGKEKTVEEIFSGREQLKDLPVTLRGKVIKVSRNILKKNWITLSDGTGTAPDDRIVAVTTDLVTPGDVATVTGTLKTNVNLGAGYKYKVLIDDAEFAK
;
A
#
# COMPACT_ATOMS: atom_id res chain seq x y z
N VAL A 1 -72.84 -16.44 31.13
CA VAL A 1 -71.53 -17.07 31.00
C VAL A 1 -70.82 -16.42 29.85
N LYS A 2 -69.83 -15.52 30.17
CA LYS A 2 -69.09 -14.72 29.17
C LYS A 2 -67.77 -15.45 28.82
N ALA A 3 -67.62 -15.85 27.57
CA ALA A 3 -66.39 -16.40 27.05
C ALA A 3 -65.42 -15.28 26.67
N VAL A 4 -64.25 -15.28 27.31
CA VAL A 4 -63.09 -14.39 26.98
C VAL A 4 -62.27 -15.04 25.90
N ARG A 5 -62.22 -14.42 24.72
CA ARG A 5 -61.30 -14.83 23.63
C ARG A 5 -59.94 -14.16 23.82
N PHE A 6 -58.92 -14.94 24.08
CA PHE A 6 -57.53 -14.49 24.02
C PHE A 6 -57.07 -14.45 22.56
N ILE A 7 -56.74 -13.24 22.07
CA ILE A 7 -56.07 -13.04 20.79
C ILE A 7 -54.58 -13.04 21.08
N VAL A 8 -53.87 -14.08 20.63
CA VAL A 8 -52.41 -14.14 20.63
C VAL A 8 -51.92 -13.40 19.39
N ALA A 9 -51.38 -12.21 19.60
CA ALA A 9 -50.71 -11.45 18.53
C ALA A 9 -49.30 -12.02 18.33
N MET A 10 -49.10 -12.71 17.21
CA MET A 10 -47.79 -13.21 16.77
C MET A 10 -46.98 -12.07 16.14
N LEU A 11 -45.99 -11.57 16.87
CA LEU A 11 -45.08 -10.54 16.38
C LEU A 11 -44.08 -11.19 15.43
N ALA A 12 -44.28 -11.02 14.14
CA ALA A 12 -43.30 -11.42 13.12
C ALA A 12 -42.14 -10.39 13.12
N VAL A 13 -40.98 -10.78 13.65
CA VAL A 13 -39.75 -10.02 13.54
C VAL A 13 -39.23 -10.14 12.11
N LEU A 14 -39.45 -9.11 11.32
CA LEU A 14 -38.91 -8.98 9.97
C LEU A 14 -37.42 -8.60 10.08
N SER A 15 -36.53 -9.59 9.94
CA SER A 15 -35.10 -9.36 9.84
C SER A 15 -34.79 -8.69 8.50
N VAL A 16 -34.59 -7.38 8.52
CA VAL A 16 -34.07 -6.64 7.38
C VAL A 16 -32.58 -6.92 7.29
N ALA A 17 -32.18 -7.80 6.38
CA ALA A 17 -30.79 -7.94 5.99
C ALA A 17 -30.35 -6.66 5.26
N VAL A 18 -29.53 -5.85 5.91
CA VAL A 18 -28.87 -4.70 5.28
C VAL A 18 -27.77 -5.27 4.40
N PRO A 19 -27.84 -5.15 3.07
CA PRO A 19 -26.71 -5.52 2.23
C PRO A 19 -25.56 -4.57 2.56
N GLY A 20 -24.41 -5.12 2.99
CA GLY A 20 -23.19 -4.36 3.17
C GLY A 20 -22.85 -3.66 1.85
N LEU A 21 -22.92 -2.35 1.81
CA LEU A 21 -22.36 -1.55 0.74
C LEU A 21 -20.84 -1.75 0.77
N SER A 22 -20.33 -2.67 -0.05
CA SER A 22 -18.94 -2.57 -0.51
C SER A 22 -18.87 -1.26 -1.28
N ALA A 23 -18.12 -0.29 -0.78
CA ALA A 23 -17.80 0.90 -1.54
C ALA A 23 -17.05 0.42 -2.79
N GLU A 24 -17.71 0.43 -3.96
CA GLU A 24 -17.04 0.21 -5.24
C GLU A 24 -15.95 1.29 -5.35
N GLU A 25 -14.70 0.86 -5.36
CA GLU A 25 -13.56 1.75 -5.62
C GLU A 25 -13.70 2.29 -7.05
N THR A 26 -14.22 3.50 -7.18
CA THR A 26 -14.42 4.14 -8.48
C THR A 26 -13.07 4.39 -9.15
N ILE A 27 -12.90 3.80 -10.32
CA ILE A 27 -11.73 4.05 -11.18
C ILE A 27 -11.94 5.37 -11.91
N HIS A 28 -11.02 6.28 -11.72
CA HIS A 28 -10.94 7.56 -12.42
C HIS A 28 -9.94 7.47 -13.56
N ALA A 29 -10.20 8.13 -14.68
CA ALA A 29 -9.33 8.14 -15.84
C ALA A 29 -9.20 9.54 -16.46
N GLY A 30 -8.01 9.85 -16.96
CA GLY A 30 -7.78 11.12 -17.64
C GLY A 30 -6.44 11.16 -18.36
N THR A 31 -6.16 12.31 -19.00
CA THR A 31 -4.90 12.55 -19.72
C THR A 31 -4.04 13.53 -18.96
N VAL A 32 -2.77 13.20 -18.83
CA VAL A 32 -1.77 14.05 -18.18
C VAL A 32 -1.51 15.29 -19.05
N ILE A 33 -1.71 16.48 -18.50
CA ILE A 33 -1.45 17.75 -19.17
C ILE A 33 -0.25 18.51 -18.57
N TYR A 34 0.25 18.06 -17.41
CA TYR A 34 1.47 18.53 -16.78
C TYR A 34 1.94 17.48 -15.78
N THR A 35 3.26 17.33 -15.65
CA THR A 35 3.86 16.49 -14.61
C THR A 35 5.20 17.09 -14.14
N LYS A 36 5.49 16.97 -12.85
CA LYS A 36 6.75 17.38 -12.24
C LYS A 36 7.05 16.55 -11.01
N ASN A 37 8.26 16.03 -10.92
CA ASN A 37 8.78 15.44 -9.69
C ASN A 37 9.33 16.55 -8.80
N ALA A 38 8.84 16.66 -7.57
CA ALA A 38 9.31 17.64 -6.61
C ALA A 38 9.18 17.07 -5.19
N GLY A 39 10.26 17.13 -4.41
CA GLY A 39 10.32 16.48 -3.11
C GLY A 39 10.05 14.98 -3.24
N ASN A 40 9.12 14.48 -2.44
CA ASN A 40 8.76 13.06 -2.36
C ASN A 40 7.58 12.68 -3.28
N TYR A 41 7.15 13.58 -4.18
CA TYR A 41 5.95 13.38 -4.98
C TYR A 41 6.19 13.65 -6.46
N THR A 42 5.43 12.92 -7.30
CA THR A 42 5.11 13.33 -8.66
C THR A 42 3.80 14.10 -8.63
N TYR A 43 3.86 15.39 -8.99
CA TYR A 43 2.70 16.24 -9.16
C TYR A 43 2.21 16.14 -10.60
N ILE A 44 0.93 15.88 -10.77
CA ILE A 44 0.31 15.66 -12.08
C ILE A 44 -0.90 16.58 -12.20
N ARG A 45 -0.98 17.33 -13.29
CA ARG A 45 -2.24 17.98 -13.69
C ARG A 45 -2.92 17.11 -14.72
N LEU A 46 -4.11 16.64 -14.40
CA LEU A 46 -4.88 15.70 -15.20
C LEU A 46 -6.08 16.40 -15.83
N LYS A 47 -6.37 16.10 -17.09
CA LYS A 47 -7.64 16.44 -17.73
C LYS A 47 -8.55 15.21 -17.59
N GLU A 48 -9.56 15.30 -16.72
CA GLU A 48 -10.53 14.26 -16.43
C GLU A 48 -11.94 14.79 -16.66
N ALA A 49 -12.71 14.15 -17.52
CA ALA A 49 -14.09 14.55 -17.84
C ALA A 49 -14.25 16.06 -18.11
N GLY A 50 -13.30 16.65 -18.85
CA GLY A 50 -13.31 18.08 -19.18
C GLY A 50 -12.76 19.00 -18.07
N LYS A 51 -12.60 18.53 -16.86
CA LYS A 51 -12.04 19.28 -15.72
C LYS A 51 -10.52 19.09 -15.62
N LYS A 52 -9.84 20.07 -15.03
CA LYS A 52 -8.40 20.01 -14.75
C LYS A 52 -8.21 19.84 -13.26
N ILE A 53 -7.73 18.69 -12.82
CA ILE A 53 -7.50 18.37 -11.41
C ILE A 53 -6.01 18.20 -11.14
N TRP A 54 -5.61 18.40 -9.89
CA TRP A 54 -4.26 18.11 -9.44
C TRP A 54 -4.22 16.79 -8.67
N LEU A 55 -3.24 15.95 -9.02
CA LEU A 55 -2.91 14.73 -8.30
C LEU A 55 -1.49 14.85 -7.75
N ALA A 56 -1.26 14.24 -6.60
CA ALA A 56 0.05 13.95 -6.04
C ALA A 56 0.15 12.45 -5.73
N THR A 57 1.24 11.84 -6.12
CA THR A 57 1.49 10.41 -5.86
C THR A 57 2.97 10.20 -5.54
N SER A 58 3.32 9.03 -5.02
CA SER A 58 4.72 8.61 -4.91
C SER A 58 5.44 8.76 -6.25
N PRO A 59 6.77 8.95 -6.27
CA PRO A 59 7.52 9.19 -7.50
C PRO A 59 7.27 8.11 -8.54
N ILE A 60 6.71 8.50 -9.69
CA ILE A 60 6.46 7.65 -10.86
C ILE A 60 6.96 8.31 -12.14
N ARG A 61 7.18 7.50 -13.18
CA ARG A 61 7.46 7.99 -14.53
C ARG A 61 6.16 8.14 -15.30
N VAL A 62 5.79 9.38 -15.56
CA VAL A 62 4.62 9.75 -16.35
C VAL A 62 4.96 10.96 -17.20
N SER A 63 4.45 11.02 -18.42
CA SER A 63 4.71 12.09 -19.39
C SER A 63 3.42 12.84 -19.75
N VAL A 64 3.56 14.06 -20.19
CA VAL A 64 2.43 14.81 -20.76
C VAL A 64 1.90 14.05 -21.97
N GLY A 65 0.58 13.89 -22.06
CA GLY A 65 -0.11 13.09 -23.06
C GLY A 65 -0.41 11.66 -22.62
N ASP A 66 0.21 11.15 -21.56
CA ASP A 66 -0.09 9.81 -21.05
C ASP A 66 -1.54 9.73 -20.55
N PRO A 67 -2.33 8.74 -21.00
CA PRO A 67 -3.58 8.38 -20.34
C PRO A 67 -3.26 7.63 -19.05
N ILE A 68 -3.88 8.03 -17.96
CA ILE A 68 -3.71 7.39 -16.65
C ILE A 68 -5.06 7.05 -16.03
N GLU A 69 -5.03 6.01 -15.21
CA GLU A 69 -6.12 5.64 -14.31
C GLU A 69 -5.63 5.68 -12.87
N TYR A 70 -6.54 6.05 -11.95
CA TYR A 70 -6.27 6.03 -10.52
C TYR A 70 -7.55 5.68 -9.75
N VAL A 71 -7.40 5.25 -8.52
CA VAL A 71 -8.51 4.87 -7.64
C VAL A 71 -8.47 5.71 -6.37
N GLY A 72 -9.62 6.20 -5.96
CA GLY A 72 -9.81 6.93 -4.71
C GLY A 72 -8.90 8.16 -4.59
N GLY A 73 -8.35 8.35 -3.39
CA GLY A 73 -7.42 9.41 -3.03
C GLY A 73 -8.02 10.46 -2.12
N ASP A 74 -7.19 10.96 -1.21
CA ASP A 74 -7.56 11.97 -0.23
C ASP A 74 -7.48 13.37 -0.86
N VAL A 75 -8.56 14.10 -0.84
CA VAL A 75 -8.63 15.47 -1.34
C VAL A 75 -8.21 16.44 -0.23
N MET A 76 -7.15 17.20 -0.50
CA MET A 76 -6.71 18.28 0.38
C MET A 76 -6.99 19.63 -0.26
N LYS A 77 -7.61 20.51 0.51
CA LYS A 77 -7.85 21.91 0.13
C LYS A 77 -6.77 22.81 0.71
N THR A 78 -6.43 23.85 -0.03
CA THR A 78 -5.44 24.87 0.38
C THR A 78 -4.10 24.24 0.79
N PHE A 79 -3.62 23.29 -0.03
CA PHE A 79 -2.37 22.55 0.23
C PHE A 79 -1.16 23.36 -0.23
N GLU A 80 -0.28 23.74 0.71
CA GLU A 80 0.97 24.40 0.41
C GLU A 80 2.09 23.36 0.17
N SER A 81 2.67 23.39 -1.02
CA SER A 81 3.83 22.57 -1.38
C SER A 81 5.10 23.40 -1.43
N LYS A 82 5.97 23.28 -0.43
CA LYS A 82 7.29 23.93 -0.42
C LYS A 82 8.16 23.45 -1.60
N ALA A 83 8.08 22.17 -1.96
CA ALA A 83 8.85 21.57 -3.05
C ALA A 83 8.44 22.11 -4.44
N MET A 84 7.19 22.53 -4.60
CA MET A 84 6.66 23.14 -5.82
C MET A 84 6.68 24.67 -5.75
N ASN A 85 6.95 25.25 -4.58
CA ASN A 85 6.79 26.67 -4.27
C ASN A 85 5.40 27.19 -4.68
N ARG A 86 4.36 26.47 -4.27
CA ARG A 86 2.99 26.70 -4.72
C ARG A 86 1.96 26.22 -3.73
N THR A 87 0.86 26.99 -3.59
CA THR A 87 -0.37 26.57 -2.93
C THR A 87 -1.36 26.05 -3.98
N PHE A 88 -1.94 24.88 -3.71
CA PHE A 88 -3.02 24.27 -4.49
C PHE A 88 -4.34 24.51 -3.78
N ASP A 89 -5.32 25.07 -4.47
CA ASP A 89 -6.67 25.23 -3.93
C ASP A 89 -7.27 23.87 -3.59
N GLU A 90 -7.03 22.90 -4.47
CA GLU A 90 -7.39 21.50 -4.29
C GLU A 90 -6.34 20.60 -4.97
N ILE A 91 -5.92 19.56 -4.26
CA ILE A 91 -5.05 18.50 -4.77
C ILE A 91 -5.48 17.15 -4.18
N ARG A 92 -5.46 16.11 -5.00
CA ARG A 92 -5.81 14.76 -4.57
C ARG A 92 -4.54 13.91 -4.43
N PHE A 93 -4.35 13.35 -3.25
CA PHE A 93 -3.26 12.41 -2.98
C PHE A 93 -3.72 11.00 -3.29
N VAL A 94 -3.08 10.35 -4.26
CA VAL A 94 -3.45 9.02 -4.74
C VAL A 94 -2.33 8.02 -4.49
N ALA A 95 -2.68 6.86 -3.96
CA ALA A 95 -1.70 5.81 -3.64
C ALA A 95 -1.19 5.08 -4.88
N ARG A 96 -2.04 4.95 -5.92
CA ARG A 96 -1.72 4.22 -7.14
C ARG A 96 -2.21 4.96 -8.37
N ILE A 97 -1.31 5.07 -9.35
CA ILE A 97 -1.63 5.52 -10.70
C ILE A 97 -1.16 4.45 -11.68
N ARG A 98 -2.01 4.09 -12.63
CA ARG A 98 -1.67 3.22 -13.76
C ARG A 98 -1.60 4.06 -15.03
N VAL A 99 -0.47 4.03 -15.72
CA VAL A 99 -0.35 4.60 -17.08
C VAL A 99 -0.96 3.60 -18.05
N VAL A 100 -2.01 4.02 -18.76
CA VAL A 100 -2.69 3.20 -19.77
C VAL A 100 -1.98 3.44 -21.09
N LYS A 101 -1.06 2.58 -21.46
CA LYS A 101 -0.47 2.63 -22.80
C LYS A 101 -1.51 2.11 -23.79
N ASN A 102 -1.95 2.96 -24.73
CA ASN A 102 -2.71 2.51 -25.88
C ASN A 102 -1.83 1.62 -26.74
N VAL A 103 -1.92 0.32 -26.53
CA VAL A 103 -1.50 -0.66 -27.53
C VAL A 103 -2.77 -0.99 -28.31
N PRO A 104 -2.79 -0.85 -29.67
CA PRO A 104 -3.91 -1.35 -30.48
C PRO A 104 -4.10 -2.83 -30.14
N ARG A 105 -5.29 -3.25 -29.74
CA ARG A 105 -5.64 -4.67 -29.55
C ARG A 105 -5.68 -5.35 -30.92
N PRO A 106 -4.85 -6.35 -31.15
CA PRO A 106 -5.22 -7.46 -32.02
C PRO A 106 -5.98 -8.48 -31.18
N ASP A 107 -7.06 -8.99 -31.72
CA ASP A 107 -7.87 -10.04 -31.15
C ASP A 107 -7.04 -11.28 -30.79
N ASN A 108 -7.42 -11.87 -29.64
CA ASN A 108 -7.15 -13.24 -29.22
C ASN A 108 -5.82 -13.88 -29.63
N GLN A 109 -4.85 -13.91 -28.75
CA GLN A 109 -4.15 -15.14 -28.33
C GLN A 109 -2.96 -14.83 -27.42
N ALA A 110 -2.77 -15.74 -26.42
CA ALA A 110 -1.55 -15.97 -25.66
C ALA A 110 -1.08 -14.85 -24.70
N MET A 111 -1.23 -15.15 -23.41
CA MET A 111 -0.43 -14.55 -22.33
C MET A 111 1.05 -14.75 -22.62
N ALA A 112 1.67 -13.75 -23.24
CA ALA A 112 3.11 -13.60 -23.27
C ALA A 112 3.44 -12.37 -22.43
N SER A 113 4.28 -12.56 -21.42
CA SER A 113 4.78 -11.57 -20.49
C SER A 113 5.33 -10.34 -21.22
N VAL A 114 4.61 -9.23 -21.17
CA VAL A 114 5.13 -7.95 -21.63
C VAL A 114 5.96 -7.37 -20.50
N ALA A 115 7.25 -7.22 -20.75
CA ALA A 115 8.21 -6.63 -19.84
C ALA A 115 7.75 -5.26 -19.37
N HIS A 116 7.39 -5.16 -18.10
CA HIS A 116 7.11 -3.89 -17.44
C HIS A 116 8.38 -3.05 -17.39
N PRO A 117 8.33 -1.71 -17.67
CA PRO A 117 9.47 -0.85 -17.41
C PRO A 117 9.71 -0.85 -15.90
N LYS A 118 10.77 -1.52 -15.49
CA LYS A 118 11.39 -1.62 -14.15
C LYS A 118 10.57 -1.05 -12.99
N SER A 119 9.50 -1.74 -12.60
CA SER A 119 9.11 -1.83 -11.21
C SER A 119 10.36 -2.27 -10.45
N SER A 120 10.62 -1.67 -9.29
CA SER A 120 11.70 -2.19 -8.42
C SER A 120 11.61 -3.72 -8.42
N PRO A 121 12.71 -4.45 -8.68
CA PRO A 121 12.66 -5.91 -8.72
C PRO A 121 11.93 -6.41 -7.47
N VAL A 122 10.95 -7.28 -7.65
CA VAL A 122 10.23 -7.92 -6.56
C VAL A 122 10.68 -9.36 -6.53
N ALA A 123 11.30 -9.78 -5.46
CA ALA A 123 11.67 -11.17 -5.27
C ALA A 123 10.46 -12.02 -4.89
N PRO A 124 10.43 -13.30 -5.23
CA PRO A 124 9.37 -14.21 -4.81
C PRO A 124 9.38 -14.37 -3.28
N VAL A 125 8.17 -14.42 -2.70
CA VAL A 125 7.98 -14.69 -1.27
C VAL A 125 8.50 -16.08 -0.96
N PRO A 126 9.33 -16.28 0.10
CA PRO A 126 9.82 -17.59 0.48
C PRO A 126 8.69 -18.49 0.97
N LYS A 127 8.87 -19.79 0.81
CA LYS A 127 7.97 -20.78 1.41
C LYS A 127 8.25 -20.90 2.91
N LYS A 128 7.25 -21.36 3.67
CA LYS A 128 7.42 -21.64 5.10
C LYS A 128 8.57 -22.65 5.31
N GLY A 129 9.53 -22.28 6.18
CA GLY A 129 10.72 -23.08 6.45
C GLY A 129 11.90 -22.89 5.47
N GLU A 130 11.74 -22.10 4.41
CA GLU A 130 12.84 -21.76 3.49
C GLU A 130 13.90 -20.88 4.18
N ILE A 131 13.46 -19.94 5.01
CA ILE A 131 14.35 -19.08 5.78
C ILE A 131 14.48 -19.65 7.20
N LYS A 132 15.66 -20.16 7.51
CA LYS A 132 15.95 -20.72 8.84
C LYS A 132 16.45 -19.62 9.78
N LYS A 133 15.98 -19.63 11.04
CA LYS A 133 16.56 -18.82 12.12
C LYS A 133 18.02 -19.26 12.37
N THR A 134 18.86 -18.30 12.68
CA THR A 134 20.28 -18.55 13.04
C THR A 134 20.55 -18.27 14.53
N GLY A 135 19.56 -17.73 15.24
CA GLY A 135 19.66 -17.37 16.65
C GLY A 135 18.30 -17.15 17.29
N LYS A 136 18.16 -16.02 17.99
CA LYS A 136 16.96 -15.65 18.73
C LYS A 136 15.99 -14.79 17.92
N GLU A 137 16.09 -14.82 16.60
CA GLU A 137 15.21 -14.04 15.72
C GLU A 137 13.76 -14.49 15.88
N LYS A 138 12.86 -13.52 15.78
CA LYS A 138 11.42 -13.78 15.67
C LYS A 138 11.03 -14.02 14.22
N THR A 139 9.95 -14.76 14.01
CA THR A 139 9.33 -14.88 12.69
C THR A 139 8.39 -13.70 12.45
N VAL A 140 8.01 -13.50 11.20
CA VAL A 140 6.97 -12.52 10.82
C VAL A 140 5.69 -12.83 11.59
N GLU A 141 5.26 -14.10 11.63
CA GLU A 141 4.09 -14.55 12.37
C GLU A 141 4.16 -14.24 13.87
N GLU A 142 5.32 -14.50 14.52
CA GLU A 142 5.55 -14.20 15.93
C GLU A 142 5.50 -12.68 16.21
N ILE A 143 6.01 -11.85 15.30
CA ILE A 143 5.97 -10.38 15.44
C ILE A 143 4.54 -9.87 15.32
N PHE A 144 3.76 -10.34 14.35
CA PHE A 144 2.37 -9.92 14.20
C PHE A 144 1.49 -10.39 15.36
N SER A 145 1.67 -11.63 15.83
CA SER A 145 0.91 -12.20 16.96
C SER A 145 1.23 -11.49 18.28
N GLY A 146 2.53 -11.22 18.51
CA GLY A 146 3.02 -10.59 19.72
C GLY A 146 3.13 -9.05 19.64
N ARG A 147 2.54 -8.40 18.65
CA ARG A 147 2.78 -6.97 18.35
C ARG A 147 2.50 -6.03 19.52
N GLU A 148 1.51 -6.32 20.36
CA GLU A 148 1.17 -5.45 21.50
C GLU A 148 2.23 -5.53 22.61
N GLN A 149 2.81 -6.72 22.84
CA GLN A 149 3.87 -6.94 23.82
C GLN A 149 5.23 -6.47 23.30
N LEU A 150 5.42 -6.47 21.98
CA LEU A 150 6.66 -6.09 21.32
C LEU A 150 6.70 -4.61 20.92
N LYS A 151 5.60 -3.88 21.11
CA LYS A 151 5.50 -2.48 20.79
C LYS A 151 6.62 -1.68 21.44
N ASP A 152 7.29 -0.85 20.64
CA ASP A 152 8.41 0.01 21.02
C ASP A 152 9.64 -0.74 21.60
N LEU A 153 9.68 -2.07 21.44
CA LEU A 153 10.83 -2.89 21.81
C LEU A 153 11.70 -3.24 20.57
N PRO A 154 12.99 -3.53 20.79
CA PRO A 154 13.84 -4.04 19.74
C PRO A 154 13.41 -5.45 19.33
N VAL A 155 13.32 -5.68 18.03
CA VAL A 155 13.04 -6.99 17.44
C VAL A 155 14.12 -7.34 16.42
N THR A 156 14.42 -8.63 16.33
CA THR A 156 15.33 -9.17 15.30
C THR A 156 14.56 -10.19 14.48
N LEU A 157 14.62 -10.05 13.17
CA LEU A 157 13.98 -10.92 12.17
C LEU A 157 15.01 -11.33 11.11
N ARG A 158 15.05 -12.61 10.75
CA ARG A 158 15.76 -13.07 9.56
C ARG A 158 14.76 -13.33 8.44
N GLY A 159 14.96 -12.67 7.30
CA GLY A 159 14.00 -12.75 6.20
C GLY A 159 14.64 -12.47 4.84
N LYS A 160 13.87 -12.78 3.79
CA LYS A 160 14.22 -12.46 2.42
C LYS A 160 13.67 -11.08 2.07
N VAL A 161 14.48 -10.25 1.48
CA VAL A 161 14.09 -8.94 0.94
C VAL A 161 13.21 -9.18 -0.30
N ILE A 162 11.93 -8.83 -0.19
CA ILE A 162 10.96 -8.98 -1.27
C ILE A 162 10.96 -7.76 -2.18
N LYS A 163 10.95 -6.56 -1.57
CA LYS A 163 10.88 -5.30 -2.30
C LYS A 163 11.68 -4.23 -1.58
N VAL A 164 12.31 -3.35 -2.37
CA VAL A 164 13.02 -2.18 -1.88
C VAL A 164 12.41 -0.93 -2.51
N SER A 165 11.88 -0.03 -1.69
CA SER A 165 11.42 1.28 -2.10
C SER A 165 12.41 2.32 -1.56
N ARG A 166 13.21 2.92 -2.44
CA ARG A 166 14.35 3.76 -2.05
C ARG A 166 13.96 5.22 -1.92
N ASN A 167 14.65 5.90 -1.00
CA ASN A 167 14.61 7.35 -0.84
C ASN A 167 13.20 7.93 -0.59
N ILE A 168 12.37 7.20 0.18
CA ILE A 168 11.08 7.70 0.67
C ILE A 168 11.35 8.34 2.04
N LEU A 169 11.08 9.65 2.17
CA LEU A 169 11.40 10.43 3.37
C LEU A 169 12.87 10.30 3.80
N LYS A 170 13.79 10.28 2.82
CA LYS A 170 15.24 10.09 3.01
C LYS A 170 15.65 8.74 3.60
N LYS A 171 14.75 7.77 3.66
CA LYS A 171 15.00 6.40 4.12
C LYS A 171 14.62 5.38 3.04
N ASN A 172 15.09 4.16 3.17
CA ASN A 172 14.72 3.02 2.35
C ASN A 172 13.67 2.19 3.08
N TRP A 173 12.64 1.78 2.36
CA TRP A 173 11.52 0.99 2.86
C TRP A 173 11.63 -0.41 2.29
N ILE A 174 11.94 -1.36 3.15
CA ILE A 174 12.30 -2.72 2.78
C ILE A 174 11.16 -3.65 3.20
N THR A 175 10.53 -4.30 2.24
CA THR A 175 9.54 -5.35 2.54
C THR A 175 10.27 -6.68 2.67
N LEU A 176 10.10 -7.37 3.81
CA LEU A 176 10.68 -8.68 4.12
C LEU A 176 9.60 -9.72 4.33
N SER A 177 9.96 -10.97 4.09
CA SER A 177 9.17 -12.15 4.48
C SER A 177 10.12 -13.30 4.82
N ASP A 178 9.74 -14.12 5.78
CA ASP A 178 10.43 -15.37 6.13
C ASP A 178 9.62 -16.62 5.74
N GLY A 179 8.46 -16.41 5.07
CA GLY A 179 7.54 -17.44 4.66
C GLY A 179 6.54 -17.87 5.74
N THR A 180 6.54 -17.19 6.91
CA THR A 180 5.55 -17.41 7.96
C THR A 180 4.43 -16.36 7.88
N GLY A 181 3.35 -16.60 8.63
CA GLY A 181 2.17 -15.74 8.60
C GLY A 181 1.24 -16.05 7.42
N THR A 182 0.12 -15.36 7.39
CA THR A 182 -0.90 -15.47 6.33
C THR A 182 -1.18 -14.07 5.78
N ALA A 183 -1.32 -13.95 4.47
CA ALA A 183 -1.61 -12.66 3.84
C ALA A 183 -2.85 -11.99 4.46
N PRO A 184 -2.80 -10.69 4.73
CA PRO A 184 -1.76 -9.72 4.39
C PRO A 184 -0.60 -9.60 5.41
N ASP A 185 -0.60 -10.39 6.47
CA ASP A 185 0.33 -10.34 7.61
C ASP A 185 1.52 -11.33 7.44
N ASP A 186 1.83 -11.72 6.20
CA ASP A 186 2.94 -12.58 5.77
C ASP A 186 4.23 -11.81 5.43
N ARG A 187 4.21 -10.49 5.61
CA ARG A 187 5.30 -9.56 5.27
C ARG A 187 5.38 -8.43 6.27
N ILE A 188 6.59 -7.95 6.51
CA ILE A 188 6.83 -6.80 7.37
C ILE A 188 7.65 -5.76 6.63
N VAL A 189 7.47 -4.49 6.97
CA VAL A 189 8.27 -3.40 6.42
C VAL A 189 9.28 -2.94 7.44
N ALA A 190 10.53 -2.81 7.01
CA ALA A 190 11.61 -2.21 7.78
C ALA A 190 12.04 -0.88 7.14
N VAL A 191 12.28 0.14 7.95
CA VAL A 191 12.73 1.47 7.53
C VAL A 191 14.18 1.65 7.93
N THR A 192 15.04 1.91 6.96
CA THR A 192 16.51 1.92 7.14
C THR A 192 17.19 2.94 6.25
N THR A 193 18.45 3.23 6.51
CA THR A 193 19.37 3.91 5.58
C THR A 193 20.22 2.92 4.79
N ASP A 194 20.23 1.64 5.17
CA ASP A 194 21.06 0.62 4.56
C ASP A 194 20.65 0.30 3.13
N LEU A 195 21.61 -0.21 2.37
CA LEU A 195 21.42 -0.64 0.99
C LEU A 195 21.34 -2.16 0.93
N VAL A 196 20.16 -2.66 0.61
CA VAL A 196 19.89 -4.08 0.37
C VAL A 196 19.27 -4.26 -1.02
N THR A 197 19.27 -5.49 -1.51
CA THR A 197 18.77 -5.85 -2.83
C THR A 197 17.64 -6.87 -2.72
N PRO A 198 16.56 -6.75 -3.52
CA PRO A 198 15.54 -7.80 -3.59
C PRO A 198 16.15 -9.16 -3.90
N GLY A 199 15.78 -10.18 -3.11
CA GLY A 199 16.35 -11.52 -3.16
C GLY A 199 17.39 -11.81 -2.07
N ASP A 200 18.02 -10.79 -1.48
CA ASP A 200 18.94 -10.96 -0.35
C ASP A 200 18.21 -11.61 0.84
N VAL A 201 18.88 -12.52 1.53
CA VAL A 201 18.45 -13.04 2.83
C VAL A 201 19.33 -12.37 3.88
N ALA A 202 18.69 -11.61 4.77
CA ALA A 202 19.40 -10.81 5.76
C ALA A 202 18.71 -10.88 7.12
N THR A 203 19.47 -10.62 8.17
CA THR A 203 18.95 -10.39 9.52
C THR A 203 18.75 -8.89 9.70
N VAL A 204 17.56 -8.49 10.12
CA VAL A 204 17.22 -7.10 10.42
C VAL A 204 16.92 -6.95 11.89
N THR A 205 17.48 -5.91 12.50
CA THR A 205 17.22 -5.52 13.89
C THR A 205 16.76 -4.06 13.92
N GLY A 206 15.72 -3.76 14.68
CA GLY A 206 15.21 -2.39 14.83
C GLY A 206 14.05 -2.33 15.82
N THR A 207 13.47 -1.17 16.00
CA THR A 207 12.37 -0.94 16.96
C THR A 207 11.03 -1.26 16.30
N LEU A 208 10.22 -2.13 16.92
CA LEU A 208 8.87 -2.42 16.42
C LEU A 208 7.92 -1.26 16.72
N LYS A 209 7.34 -0.70 15.69
CA LYS A 209 6.24 0.28 15.79
C LYS A 209 4.94 -0.38 15.37
N THR A 210 3.85 -0.07 16.07
CA THR A 210 2.52 -0.63 15.80
C THR A 210 1.55 0.48 15.41
N ASN A 211 0.55 0.12 14.58
CA ASN A 211 -0.52 1.01 14.15
C ASN A 211 -0.01 2.33 13.54
N VAL A 212 1.07 2.25 12.77
CA VAL A 212 1.71 3.42 12.14
C VAL A 212 0.82 3.94 11.02
N ASN A 213 0.46 5.22 11.09
CA ASN A 213 -0.27 5.92 10.04
C ASN A 213 0.56 7.11 9.55
N LEU A 214 1.04 7.02 8.32
CA LEU A 214 1.88 8.05 7.68
C LEU A 214 1.07 9.04 6.83
N GLY A 215 -0.26 8.95 6.87
CA GLY A 215 -1.12 9.70 5.96
C GLY A 215 -1.17 9.09 4.56
N ALA A 216 -1.94 9.71 3.65
CA ALA A 216 -2.09 9.30 2.25
C ALA A 216 -2.40 7.79 2.06
N GLY A 217 -3.12 7.16 2.99
CA GLY A 217 -3.49 5.75 2.92
C GLY A 217 -2.40 4.76 3.36
N TYR A 218 -1.20 5.22 3.72
CA TYR A 218 -0.13 4.36 4.20
C TYR A 218 -0.32 4.02 5.67
N LYS A 219 -0.87 2.85 5.93
CA LYS A 219 -1.09 2.31 7.28
C LYS A 219 -0.37 0.98 7.43
N TYR A 220 0.36 0.82 8.52
CA TYR A 220 1.08 -0.40 8.85
C TYR A 220 0.64 -0.90 10.22
N LYS A 221 0.17 -2.14 10.31
CA LYS A 221 -0.14 -2.79 11.60
C LYS A 221 1.12 -2.90 12.44
N VAL A 222 2.23 -3.25 11.78
CA VAL A 222 3.58 -3.32 12.35
C VAL A 222 4.60 -2.78 11.36
N LEU A 223 5.66 -2.17 11.88
CA LEU A 223 6.78 -1.62 11.13
C LEU A 223 8.03 -1.72 11.98
N ILE A 224 9.17 -2.12 11.42
CA ILE A 224 10.48 -2.07 12.09
C ILE A 224 11.12 -0.74 11.72
N ASP A 225 11.24 0.17 12.68
CA ASP A 225 11.85 1.49 12.49
C ASP A 225 13.32 1.49 12.92
N ASP A 226 14.11 2.41 12.36
CA ASP A 226 15.56 2.52 12.54
C ASP A 226 16.26 1.15 12.41
N ALA A 227 15.91 0.48 11.33
CA ALA A 227 16.34 -0.88 11.07
C ALA A 227 17.79 -0.93 10.55
N GLU A 228 18.57 -1.88 11.07
CA GLU A 228 19.92 -2.22 10.64
C GLU A 228 19.93 -3.62 10.04
N PHE A 229 20.62 -3.80 8.93
CA PHE A 229 20.71 -5.05 8.19
C PHE A 229 22.08 -5.68 8.31
N ALA A 230 22.13 -6.95 8.78
CA ALA A 230 23.31 -7.82 8.76
C ALA A 230 23.09 -8.96 7.76
N LYS A 231 24.11 -9.25 6.95
CA LYS A 231 24.11 -10.38 5.99
C LYS A 231 24.59 -11.67 6.62
#